data_6daff073095ba260ead1d4e5a226f0b2
#
_entry.id   6daff073095ba260ead1d4e5a226f0b2
#
_cell.length_a   1.000
_cell.length_b   1.000
_cell.length_c   1.000
_cell.angle_alpha   90.00
_cell.angle_beta   90.00
_cell.angle_gamma   90.00
#
_symmetry.space_group_name_H-M   'P 1'
#
loop_
_entity.id
_entity.type
_entity.pdbx_description
1 polymer ?
#
loop_
_entity_poly.entity_id
_entity_poly.type
_entity_poly.pdbx_seq_one_letter_code
_entity_poly.pdbx_strand_id
1 'polypeptide(L)'
;LGKWRNEDTGAMDLTECKIVYVAPMKALVAEQANHFRSRLEPFGVVVNELTGDSQLTKAQIAETHVIVTTPEKWDVISRKSSDTSYTNLVRLLIIDEVHLLHDDRGPVLEAIVARTIRRMEQLNDPVRIVGLSATLPKYQDVAAFLRVDTACGLLYFESNYRPCPLRQELIGLSETKAI
;
A
#
# COMPACT_ATOMS: atom_id res chain seq x y z
N LEU A 1 1.79 0.60 14.99
CA LEU A 1 2.44 1.71 15.72
C LEU A 1 2.57 1.42 17.22
N GLY A 2 1.62 0.73 17.87
CA GLY A 2 1.70 0.44 19.33
C GLY A 2 3.00 -0.22 19.78
N LYS A 3 3.57 -1.13 18.98
CA LYS A 3 4.85 -1.80 19.28
C LYS A 3 6.05 -0.83 19.38
N TRP A 4 5.95 0.35 18.74
CA TRP A 4 7.01 1.36 18.61
C TRP A 4 6.75 2.58 19.49
N ARG A 5 5.75 2.50 20.37
CA ARG A 5 5.42 3.55 21.31
C ARG A 5 6.12 3.25 22.65
N ASN A 6 6.84 4.22 23.15
CA ASN A 6 7.36 4.17 24.51
C ASN A 6 6.17 4.31 25.48
N GLU A 7 5.97 3.36 26.38
CA GLU A 7 4.82 3.32 27.29
C GLU A 7 4.87 4.46 28.32
N ASP A 8 6.05 4.89 28.72
CA ASP A 8 6.23 5.91 29.74
C ASP A 8 6.08 7.34 29.20
N THR A 9 6.62 7.60 28.03
CA THR A 9 6.66 8.95 27.43
C THR A 9 5.58 9.18 26.39
N GLY A 10 4.95 8.10 25.89
CA GLY A 10 4.03 8.14 24.76
C GLY A 10 4.69 8.46 23.41
N ALA A 11 6.01 8.71 23.39
CA ALA A 11 6.75 9.02 22.18
C ALA A 11 6.86 7.80 21.26
N MET A 12 6.89 8.04 19.96
CA MET A 12 7.09 6.99 18.95
C MET A 12 8.54 6.95 18.52
N ASP A 13 9.20 5.79 18.72
CA ASP A 13 10.50 5.53 18.12
C ASP A 13 10.32 4.76 16.82
N LEU A 14 10.41 5.45 15.69
CA LEU A 14 10.26 4.90 14.35
C LEU A 14 11.57 4.84 13.57
N THR A 15 12.72 4.99 14.25
CA THR A 15 14.06 4.95 13.62
C THR A 15 14.26 3.66 12.84
N GLU A 16 13.82 2.52 13.40
CA GLU A 16 13.92 1.18 12.80
C GLU A 16 12.60 0.72 12.12
N CYS A 17 11.63 1.63 11.95
CA CYS A 17 10.33 1.31 11.38
C CYS A 17 9.97 2.27 10.25
N LYS A 18 9.93 1.75 9.04
CA LYS A 18 9.46 2.48 7.87
C LYS A 18 8.18 1.85 7.33
N ILE A 19 7.27 2.70 6.89
CA ILE A 19 5.99 2.32 6.31
C ILE A 19 5.95 2.80 4.87
N VAL A 20 5.51 1.93 3.97
CA VAL A 20 5.31 2.27 2.56
C VAL A 20 3.85 2.09 2.19
N TYR A 21 3.25 3.15 1.66
CA TYR A 21 1.92 3.12 1.09
C TYR A 21 2.00 3.30 -0.42
N VAL A 22 1.56 2.31 -1.15
CA VAL A 22 1.57 2.29 -2.61
C VAL A 22 0.18 2.63 -3.12
N ALA A 23 0.02 3.85 -3.65
CA ALA A 23 -1.22 4.34 -4.25
C ALA A 23 -1.20 4.16 -5.77
N PRO A 24 -2.35 3.88 -6.42
CA PRO A 24 -2.39 3.51 -7.83
C PRO A 24 -2.00 4.64 -8.79
N MET A 25 -2.13 5.91 -8.38
CA MET A 25 -1.83 7.05 -9.26
C MET A 25 -1.28 8.25 -8.47
N LYS A 26 -0.53 9.13 -9.16
CA LYS A 26 0.13 10.29 -8.56
C LYS A 26 -0.83 11.24 -7.82
N ALA A 27 -2.02 11.47 -8.34
CA ALA A 27 -3.01 12.33 -7.70
C ALA A 27 -3.39 11.80 -6.30
N LEU A 28 -3.59 10.49 -6.18
CA LEU A 28 -3.89 9.84 -4.91
C LEU A 28 -2.67 9.80 -3.97
N VAL A 29 -1.45 9.77 -4.49
CA VAL A 29 -0.24 9.86 -3.65
C VAL A 29 -0.22 11.17 -2.88
N ALA A 30 -0.44 12.31 -3.54
CA ALA A 30 -0.45 13.61 -2.90
C ALA A 30 -1.61 13.74 -1.87
N GLU A 31 -2.80 13.27 -2.24
CA GLU A 31 -3.97 13.28 -1.35
C GLU A 31 -3.72 12.45 -0.09
N GLN A 32 -3.28 11.21 -0.24
CA GLN A 32 -3.01 10.31 0.88
C GLN A 32 -1.83 10.79 1.75
N ALA A 33 -0.79 11.34 1.13
CA ALA A 33 0.32 11.92 1.87
C ALA A 33 -0.15 13.07 2.77
N ASN A 34 -0.99 13.98 2.26
CA ASN A 34 -1.57 15.07 3.03
C ASN A 34 -2.49 14.54 4.16
N HIS A 35 -3.31 13.54 3.86
CA HIS A 35 -4.20 12.91 4.82
C HIS A 35 -3.42 12.24 5.96
N PHE A 36 -2.39 11.47 5.66
CA PHE A 36 -1.53 10.88 6.68
C PHE A 36 -0.74 11.93 7.45
N ARG A 37 -0.21 12.96 6.79
CA ARG A 37 0.53 14.05 7.43
C ARG A 37 -0.32 14.73 8.50
N SER A 38 -1.52 15.16 8.16
CA SER A 38 -2.43 15.83 9.10
C SER A 38 -2.78 14.99 10.33
N ARG A 39 -2.81 13.67 10.19
CA ARG A 39 -3.17 12.74 11.30
C ARG A 39 -1.97 12.27 12.11
N LEU A 40 -0.80 12.16 11.51
CA LEU A 40 0.37 11.54 12.13
C LEU A 40 1.41 12.54 12.62
N GLU A 41 1.39 13.78 12.11
CA GLU A 41 2.27 14.86 12.56
C GLU A 41 2.23 15.12 14.08
N PRO A 42 1.06 15.08 14.75
CA PRO A 42 1.00 15.27 16.21
C PRO A 42 1.76 14.19 17.00
N PHE A 43 2.10 13.08 16.37
CA PHE A 43 2.87 11.98 16.96
C PHE A 43 4.36 12.00 16.55
N GLY A 44 4.82 13.08 15.89
CA GLY A 44 6.19 13.20 15.41
C GLY A 44 6.51 12.33 14.20
N VAL A 45 5.50 11.80 13.51
CA VAL A 45 5.68 10.93 12.34
C VAL A 45 5.85 11.76 11.08
N VAL A 46 7.00 11.64 10.42
CA VAL A 46 7.30 12.34 9.16
C VAL A 46 6.74 11.55 7.99
N VAL A 47 5.89 12.20 7.21
CA VAL A 47 5.24 11.62 6.01
C VAL A 47 5.68 12.39 4.77
N ASN A 48 6.22 11.68 3.79
CA ASN A 48 6.63 12.27 2.52
C ASN A 48 6.07 11.47 1.34
N GLU A 49 5.83 12.18 0.25
CA GLU A 49 5.50 11.59 -1.04
C GLU A 49 6.76 11.36 -1.87
N LEU A 50 6.74 10.28 -2.66
CA LEU A 50 7.83 9.94 -3.54
C LEU A 50 7.28 9.49 -4.89
N THR A 51 7.33 10.40 -5.86
CA THR A 51 6.82 10.20 -7.22
C THR A 51 7.92 10.39 -8.26
N GLY A 52 7.59 10.29 -9.54
CA GLY A 52 8.52 10.60 -10.63
C GLY A 52 8.99 12.05 -10.59
N ASP A 53 8.13 12.95 -10.15
CA ASP A 53 8.34 14.40 -10.18
C ASP A 53 8.93 14.94 -8.85
N SER A 54 8.73 14.22 -7.74
CA SER A 54 9.31 14.56 -6.44
C SER A 54 10.52 13.66 -6.13
N GLN A 55 11.68 14.28 -5.99
CA GLN A 55 12.91 13.57 -5.60
C GLN A 55 13.27 13.96 -4.16
N LEU A 56 13.28 12.97 -3.28
CA LEU A 56 13.80 13.15 -1.94
C LEU A 56 15.31 12.87 -1.95
N THR A 57 16.05 13.68 -1.23
CA THR A 57 17.47 13.41 -0.95
C THR A 57 17.60 12.18 -0.04
N LYS A 58 18.79 11.58 0.01
CA LYS A 58 19.05 10.46 0.92
C LYS A 58 18.79 10.81 2.38
N ALA A 59 19.14 12.02 2.80
CA ALA A 59 18.89 12.51 4.15
C ALA A 59 17.38 12.60 4.43
N GLN A 60 16.60 13.18 3.53
CA GLN A 60 15.14 13.26 3.66
C GLN A 60 14.49 11.87 3.70
N ILE A 61 14.97 10.92 2.89
CA ILE A 61 14.50 9.54 2.93
C ILE A 61 14.78 8.89 4.28
N ALA A 62 15.97 9.12 4.84
CA ALA A 62 16.36 8.58 6.14
C ALA A 62 15.45 9.10 7.28
N GLU A 63 15.10 10.37 7.25
CA GLU A 63 14.21 11.02 8.23
C GLU A 63 12.73 10.65 8.04
N THR A 64 12.34 10.16 6.85
CA THR A 64 10.94 9.84 6.54
C THR A 64 10.52 8.53 7.21
N HIS A 65 9.41 8.55 7.93
CA HIS A 65 8.80 7.37 8.56
C HIS A 65 7.79 6.69 7.66
N VAL A 66 6.98 7.47 6.94
CA VAL A 66 5.96 6.98 6.00
C VAL A 66 6.23 7.55 4.62
N ILE A 67 6.44 6.67 3.65
CA ILE A 67 6.50 7.03 2.23
C ILE A 67 5.17 6.68 1.56
N VAL A 68 4.59 7.66 0.88
CA VAL A 68 3.47 7.46 -0.03
C VAL A 68 4.00 7.56 -1.46
N THR A 69 3.76 6.55 -2.29
CA THR A 69 4.41 6.42 -3.60
C THR A 69 3.53 5.68 -4.62
N THR A 70 3.93 5.68 -5.89
CA THR A 70 3.31 4.85 -6.93
C THR A 70 4.01 3.49 -7.05
N PRO A 71 3.33 2.46 -7.63
CA PRO A 71 3.93 1.14 -7.84
C PRO A 71 5.25 1.23 -8.62
N GLU A 72 5.28 1.97 -9.72
CA GLU A 72 6.43 2.07 -10.61
C GLU A 72 7.63 2.71 -9.89
N LYS A 73 7.38 3.74 -9.09
CA LYS A 73 8.44 4.39 -8.34
C LYS A 73 9.00 3.49 -7.25
N TRP A 74 8.13 2.79 -6.51
CA TRP A 74 8.55 1.84 -5.49
C TRP A 74 9.30 0.65 -6.08
N ASP A 75 8.87 0.15 -7.23
CA ASP A 75 9.57 -0.90 -7.96
C ASP A 75 11.01 -0.49 -8.30
N VAL A 76 11.22 0.71 -8.82
CA VAL A 76 12.56 1.25 -9.13
C VAL A 76 13.42 1.35 -7.88
N ILE A 77 12.87 1.83 -6.77
CA ILE A 77 13.63 2.01 -5.51
C ILE A 77 14.00 0.66 -4.92
N SER A 78 13.04 -0.26 -4.84
CA SER A 78 13.26 -1.57 -4.23
C SER A 78 14.18 -2.48 -5.05
N ARG A 79 14.47 -2.14 -6.32
CA ARG A 79 15.47 -2.83 -7.17
C ARG A 79 16.90 -2.33 -6.97
N LYS A 80 17.08 -1.10 -6.50
CA LYS A 80 18.42 -0.52 -6.34
C LYS A 80 19.15 -1.16 -5.16
N SER A 81 20.10 -2.03 -5.45
CA SER A 81 20.91 -2.73 -4.44
C SER A 81 21.87 -1.81 -3.66
N SER A 82 22.16 -0.62 -4.19
CA SER A 82 23.09 0.34 -3.56
C SER A 82 22.48 1.15 -2.41
N ASP A 83 21.15 1.11 -2.22
CA ASP A 83 20.44 1.90 -1.21
C ASP A 83 19.50 1.01 -0.37
N THR A 84 20.04 -0.13 0.07
CA THR A 84 19.29 -1.14 0.83
C THR A 84 18.90 -0.67 2.24
N SER A 85 19.53 0.38 2.77
CA SER A 85 19.30 0.83 4.14
C SER A 85 17.84 1.15 4.43
N TYR A 86 17.18 1.95 3.57
CA TYR A 86 15.78 2.31 3.78
C TYR A 86 14.83 1.12 3.57
N THR A 87 15.03 0.36 2.48
CA THR A 87 14.17 -0.79 2.17
C THR A 87 14.26 -1.89 3.23
N ASN A 88 15.40 -2.02 3.90
CA ASN A 88 15.60 -2.98 4.99
C ASN A 88 14.83 -2.59 6.27
N LEU A 89 14.50 -1.33 6.44
CA LEU A 89 13.73 -0.84 7.58
C LEU A 89 12.21 -0.89 7.36
N VAL A 90 11.75 -1.27 6.16
CA VAL A 90 10.31 -1.39 5.89
C VAL A 90 9.72 -2.53 6.70
N ARG A 91 8.75 -2.20 7.54
CA ARG A 91 8.01 -3.14 8.40
C ARG A 91 6.54 -3.29 7.98
N LEU A 92 6.03 -2.32 7.22
CA LEU A 92 4.66 -2.35 6.71
C LEU A 92 4.65 -1.86 5.26
N LEU A 93 4.10 -2.69 4.39
CA LEU A 93 3.82 -2.36 3.00
C LEU A 93 2.31 -2.41 2.79
N ILE A 94 1.71 -1.28 2.46
CA ILE A 94 0.29 -1.17 2.14
C ILE A 94 0.16 -0.99 0.63
N ILE A 95 -0.60 -1.84 -0.01
CA ILE A 95 -0.91 -1.77 -1.45
C ILE A 95 -2.38 -1.40 -1.58
N ASP A 96 -2.62 -0.20 -2.05
CA ASP A 96 -3.96 0.27 -2.32
C ASP A 96 -4.44 -0.19 -3.69
N GLU A 97 -5.75 -0.41 -3.81
CA GLU A 97 -6.41 -0.88 -5.03
C GLU A 97 -5.75 -2.14 -5.61
N VAL A 98 -5.48 -3.13 -4.75
CA VAL A 98 -4.76 -4.36 -5.15
C VAL A 98 -5.48 -5.14 -6.26
N HIS A 99 -6.78 -4.87 -6.51
CA HIS A 99 -7.51 -5.44 -7.65
C HIS A 99 -6.94 -5.05 -9.02
N LEU A 100 -6.12 -3.99 -9.09
CA LEU A 100 -5.38 -3.62 -10.31
C LEU A 100 -4.27 -4.63 -10.69
N LEU A 101 -4.12 -5.71 -9.95
CA LEU A 101 -3.33 -6.88 -10.39
C LEU A 101 -3.81 -7.45 -11.75
N HIS A 102 -5.06 -7.20 -12.13
CA HIS A 102 -5.61 -7.61 -13.43
C HIS A 102 -5.33 -6.63 -14.57
N ASP A 103 -4.81 -5.46 -14.28
CA ASP A 103 -4.52 -4.39 -15.23
C ASP A 103 -3.06 -4.42 -15.70
N ASP A 104 -2.71 -3.52 -16.63
CA ASP A 104 -1.35 -3.35 -17.15
C ASP A 104 -0.28 -3.12 -16.07
N ARG A 105 -0.69 -2.70 -14.88
CA ARG A 105 0.19 -2.51 -13.71
C ARG A 105 0.38 -3.77 -12.86
N GLY A 106 -0.37 -4.81 -13.15
CA GLY A 106 -0.28 -6.09 -12.43
C GLY A 106 1.14 -6.59 -12.29
N PRO A 107 1.93 -6.72 -13.37
CA PRO A 107 3.31 -7.21 -13.31
C PRO A 107 4.22 -6.40 -12.37
N VAL A 108 3.99 -5.08 -12.25
CA VAL A 108 4.76 -4.23 -11.33
C VAL A 108 4.41 -4.54 -9.88
N LEU A 109 3.12 -4.67 -9.57
CA LEU A 109 2.66 -5.04 -8.23
C LEU A 109 3.14 -6.44 -7.83
N GLU A 110 3.06 -7.40 -8.74
CA GLU A 110 3.58 -8.75 -8.54
C GLU A 110 5.09 -8.74 -8.22
N ALA A 111 5.86 -7.97 -8.98
CA ALA A 111 7.31 -7.85 -8.76
C ALA A 111 7.63 -7.22 -7.39
N ILE A 112 6.86 -6.23 -6.94
CA ILE A 112 7.01 -5.60 -5.63
C ILE A 112 6.75 -6.61 -4.51
N VAL A 113 5.63 -7.34 -4.58
CA VAL A 113 5.24 -8.34 -3.57
C VAL A 113 6.25 -9.47 -3.54
N ALA A 114 6.59 -10.06 -4.69
CA ALA A 114 7.54 -11.17 -4.79
C ALA A 114 8.92 -10.78 -4.20
N ARG A 115 9.40 -9.57 -4.49
CA ARG A 115 10.67 -9.07 -3.96
C ARG A 115 10.61 -8.83 -2.45
N THR A 116 9.50 -8.32 -1.95
CA THR A 116 9.28 -8.13 -0.53
C THR A 116 9.28 -9.46 0.21
N ILE A 117 8.56 -10.45 -0.29
CA ILE A 117 8.50 -11.79 0.28
C ILE A 117 9.89 -12.45 0.27
N ARG A 118 10.59 -12.40 -0.88
CA ARG A 118 11.94 -12.95 -1.00
C ARG A 118 12.91 -12.32 0.01
N ARG A 119 12.81 -11.02 0.22
CA ARG A 119 13.63 -10.32 1.21
C ARG A 119 13.32 -10.78 2.63
N MET A 120 12.04 -10.93 2.97
CA MET A 120 11.63 -11.46 4.28
C MET A 120 12.24 -12.83 4.55
N GLU A 121 12.24 -13.71 3.55
CA GLU A 121 12.82 -15.06 3.65
C GLU A 121 14.35 -15.01 3.81
N GLN A 122 15.04 -14.14 3.06
CA GLN A 122 16.49 -14.04 3.09
C GLN A 122 17.04 -13.44 4.39
N LEU A 123 16.35 -12.43 4.94
CA LEU A 123 16.79 -11.71 6.13
C LEU A 123 16.17 -12.25 7.43
N ASN A 124 15.23 -13.18 7.33
CA ASN A 124 14.39 -13.62 8.45
C ASN A 124 13.76 -12.44 9.21
N ASP A 125 13.38 -11.41 8.47
CA ASP A 125 12.89 -10.14 8.98
C ASP A 125 11.46 -9.87 8.46
N PRO A 126 10.43 -9.97 9.31
CA PRO A 126 9.05 -9.94 8.87
C PRO A 126 8.62 -8.54 8.42
N VAL A 127 8.02 -8.47 7.25
CA VAL A 127 7.29 -7.29 6.75
C VAL A 127 5.81 -7.63 6.69
N ARG A 128 4.97 -6.81 7.28
CA ARG A 128 3.52 -6.94 7.13
C ARG A 128 3.09 -6.37 5.78
N ILE A 129 2.46 -7.19 4.95
CA ILE A 129 1.85 -6.76 3.69
C ILE A 129 0.35 -6.63 3.90
N VAL A 130 -0.22 -5.49 3.50
CA VAL A 130 -1.66 -5.21 3.55
C VAL A 130 -2.13 -4.82 2.17
N GLY A 131 -3.12 -5.53 1.64
CA GLY A 131 -3.81 -5.18 0.40
C GLY A 131 -5.18 -4.58 0.70
N LEU A 132 -5.47 -3.42 0.12
CA LEU A 132 -6.78 -2.80 0.13
C LEU A 132 -7.39 -2.97 -1.25
N SER A 133 -8.66 -3.38 -1.33
CA SER A 133 -9.29 -3.71 -2.59
C SER A 133 -10.75 -3.28 -2.63
N ALA A 134 -11.21 -2.92 -3.82
CA ALA A 134 -12.62 -3.00 -4.15
C ALA A 134 -13.09 -4.47 -4.20
N THR A 135 -14.35 -4.69 -4.56
CA THR A 135 -14.90 -6.03 -4.68
C THR A 135 -14.12 -6.87 -5.71
N LEU A 136 -13.61 -8.01 -5.28
CA LEU A 136 -12.90 -8.98 -6.11
C LEU A 136 -13.63 -10.32 -6.14
N PRO A 137 -13.83 -10.93 -7.33
CA PRO A 137 -14.46 -12.26 -7.44
C PRO A 137 -13.65 -13.37 -6.78
N LYS A 138 -12.31 -13.27 -6.86
CA LYS A 138 -11.35 -14.27 -6.34
C LYS A 138 -10.42 -13.67 -5.30
N TYR A 139 -11.00 -13.03 -4.28
CA TYR A 139 -10.21 -12.37 -3.23
C TYR A 139 -9.33 -13.34 -2.43
N GLN A 140 -9.71 -14.62 -2.36
CA GLN A 140 -8.91 -15.66 -1.69
C GLN A 140 -7.56 -15.90 -2.41
N ASP A 141 -7.55 -15.86 -3.74
CA ASP A 141 -6.32 -16.03 -4.52
C ASP A 141 -5.35 -14.85 -4.28
N VAL A 142 -5.91 -13.63 -4.18
CA VAL A 142 -5.12 -12.45 -3.83
C VAL A 142 -4.60 -12.53 -2.39
N ALA A 143 -5.41 -13.03 -1.45
CA ALA A 143 -4.96 -13.26 -0.08
C ALA A 143 -3.80 -14.27 -0.02
N ALA A 144 -3.91 -15.38 -0.76
CA ALA A 144 -2.84 -16.36 -0.87
C ALA A 144 -1.57 -15.78 -1.50
N PHE A 145 -1.69 -14.98 -2.55
CA PHE A 145 -0.59 -14.27 -3.19
C PHE A 145 0.13 -13.32 -2.22
N LEU A 146 -0.60 -12.59 -1.38
CA LEU A 146 -0.06 -11.71 -0.35
C LEU A 146 0.42 -12.48 0.90
N ARG A 147 0.29 -13.81 0.93
CA ARG A 147 0.57 -14.69 2.07
C ARG A 147 -0.19 -14.29 3.33
N VAL A 148 -1.45 -13.91 3.16
CA VAL A 148 -2.33 -13.55 4.28
C VAL A 148 -2.78 -14.83 5.00
N ASP A 149 -2.70 -14.82 6.33
CA ASP A 149 -3.37 -15.82 7.15
C ASP A 149 -4.89 -15.57 7.07
N THR A 150 -5.59 -16.47 6.37
CA THR A 150 -7.03 -16.34 6.12
C THR A 150 -7.88 -16.44 7.39
N ALA A 151 -7.34 -17.01 8.47
CA ALA A 151 -8.08 -17.13 9.72
C ALA A 151 -8.23 -15.78 10.47
N CYS A 152 -7.28 -14.86 10.29
CA CYS A 152 -7.29 -13.58 11.02
C CYS A 152 -6.98 -12.34 10.17
N GLY A 153 -6.44 -12.52 8.96
CA GLY A 153 -5.96 -11.42 8.11
C GLY A 153 -6.83 -11.13 6.90
N LEU A 154 -7.77 -12.02 6.54
CA LEU A 154 -8.67 -11.80 5.41
C LEU A 154 -9.99 -11.21 5.90
N LEU A 155 -10.22 -9.95 5.57
CA LEU A 155 -11.41 -9.21 5.94
C LEU A 155 -12.26 -8.94 4.69
N TYR A 156 -13.50 -9.42 4.71
CA TYR A 156 -14.46 -9.21 3.64
C TYR A 156 -15.63 -8.37 4.17
N PHE A 157 -15.91 -7.27 3.46
CA PHE A 157 -16.97 -6.33 3.82
C PHE A 157 -18.10 -6.40 2.80
N GLU A 158 -19.25 -6.87 3.22
CA GLU A 158 -20.44 -6.98 2.41
C GLU A 158 -21.15 -5.62 2.20
N SER A 159 -22.21 -5.62 1.39
CA SER A 159 -22.97 -4.41 1.05
C SER A 159 -23.57 -3.69 2.26
N ASN A 160 -23.83 -4.39 3.36
CA ASN A 160 -24.34 -3.81 4.61
C ASN A 160 -23.34 -2.87 5.31
N TYR A 161 -22.04 -2.98 4.99
CA TYR A 161 -21.01 -2.05 5.48
C TYR A 161 -20.96 -0.74 4.69
N ARG A 162 -21.70 -0.64 3.56
CA ARG A 162 -21.72 0.61 2.77
C ARG A 162 -22.57 1.67 3.48
N PRO A 163 -22.01 2.87 3.76
CA PRO A 163 -22.80 3.97 4.31
C PRO A 163 -23.92 4.42 3.37
N CYS A 164 -23.68 4.30 2.05
CA CYS A 164 -24.66 4.60 1.01
C CYS A 164 -24.90 3.33 0.18
N PRO A 165 -26.14 2.82 0.13
CA PRO A 165 -26.48 1.64 -0.66
C PRO A 165 -26.23 1.86 -2.15
N LEU A 166 -25.73 0.85 -2.85
CA LEU A 166 -25.57 0.86 -4.29
C LEU A 166 -26.67 0.00 -4.94
N ARG A 167 -27.49 0.60 -5.81
CA ARG A 167 -28.38 -0.10 -6.70
C ARG A 167 -27.85 0.01 -8.13
N GLN A 168 -27.75 -1.11 -8.82
CA GLN A 168 -27.37 -1.17 -10.23
C GLN A 168 -28.55 -1.67 -11.06
N GLU A 169 -28.86 -0.96 -12.14
CA GLU A 169 -29.88 -1.34 -13.11
C GLU A 169 -29.24 -1.39 -14.49
N LEU A 170 -29.42 -2.51 -15.20
CA LEU A 170 -28.97 -2.68 -16.58
C LEU A 170 -30.16 -2.50 -17.49
N ILE A 171 -30.13 -1.49 -18.34
CA ILE A 171 -31.18 -1.19 -19.32
C ILE A 171 -30.65 -1.56 -20.70
N GLY A 172 -31.24 -2.62 -21.28
CA GLY A 172 -30.96 -3.02 -22.67
C GLY A 172 -31.79 -2.20 -23.64
N LEU A 173 -31.16 -1.61 -24.64
CA LEU A 173 -31.84 -0.99 -25.78
C LEU A 173 -31.72 -1.92 -26.99
N SER A 174 -32.83 -2.31 -27.57
CA SER A 174 -32.89 -3.04 -28.84
C SER A 174 -33.35 -2.08 -29.95
N GLU A 175 -32.51 -1.92 -30.99
CA GLU A 175 -32.96 -1.26 -32.21
C GLU A 175 -33.92 -2.18 -32.97
N THR A 176 -35.15 -1.76 -33.11
CA THR A 176 -36.06 -2.35 -34.08
C THR A 176 -35.68 -1.75 -35.43
N LYS A 177 -35.05 -2.54 -36.31
CA LYS A 177 -34.88 -2.12 -37.73
C LYS A 177 -36.29 -1.85 -38.27
N ALA A 178 -36.58 -0.58 -38.59
CA ALA A 178 -37.71 -0.24 -39.44
C ALA A 178 -37.45 -0.89 -40.81
N ILE A 179 -38.40 -1.74 -41.22
CA ILE A 179 -38.43 -2.35 -42.55
C ILE A 179 -38.88 -1.29 -43.54
#